data_db206d0bf7507a909a61a4c23dd358cd
#
_entry.id   db206d0bf7507a909a61a4c23dd358cd
#
_cell.length_a   1.000
_cell.length_b   1.000
_cell.length_c   1.000
_cell.angle_alpha   90.00
_cell.angle_beta   90.00
_cell.angle_gamma   90.00
#
_symmetry.space_group_name_H-M   'P 1'
#
loop_
_entity.id
_entity.type
_entity.pdbx_description
1 polymer ?
#
loop_
_entity_poly.entity_id
_entity_poly.type
_entity_poly.pdbx_seq_one_letter_code
_entity_poly.pdbx_strand_id
1 'polypeptide(L)'
;YGTKVMFSSVRHPEHVRQAMLAGAHVCTAPFSVIKHLCDNSLTALGTAQFWEHTQLMTRKVGDVMRAENPVCETSETLTTAMVKMTESRLGAVTLVDSKGNVVGVFTDGDLRRRLQKDGQKILSETLAGIGFSEGPVTIEQDAFLDEAVKLFKEFEVDSIVVVDGQKPSGVLDIQDLVKLGLLGQEHL
;
A
#
# COMPACT_ATOMS: atom_id res chain seq x y z
N TYR A 1 -42.41 -20.35 43.20
CA TYR A 1 -41.43 -21.40 43.43
C TYR A 1 -40.04 -20.78 43.51
N GLY A 2 -39.28 -21.09 44.56
CA GLY A 2 -37.88 -20.60 44.74
C GLY A 2 -36.86 -21.46 43.96
N THR A 3 -37.28 -22.31 43.05
CA THR A 3 -36.42 -23.23 42.28
C THR A 3 -35.67 -22.48 41.20
N LYS A 4 -34.35 -22.63 41.16
CA LYS A 4 -33.51 -22.09 40.06
C LYS A 4 -33.37 -23.07 38.96
N VAL A 5 -33.43 -22.59 37.71
CA VAL A 5 -33.30 -23.40 36.47
C VAL A 5 -31.87 -23.26 35.95
N MET A 6 -31.24 -24.41 35.70
CA MET A 6 -29.93 -24.49 35.04
C MET A 6 -30.15 -25.07 33.62
N PHE A 7 -29.59 -24.36 32.63
CA PHE A 7 -29.53 -24.82 31.25
C PHE A 7 -28.16 -25.46 30.98
N SER A 8 -28.14 -26.65 30.41
CA SER A 8 -26.91 -27.38 30.11
C SER A 8 -26.82 -27.74 28.63
N SER A 9 -25.69 -28.35 28.24
CA SER A 9 -25.44 -28.80 26.85
C SER A 9 -25.44 -27.65 25.81
N VAL A 10 -24.97 -26.50 26.20
CA VAL A 10 -24.76 -25.38 25.30
C VAL A 10 -23.68 -25.75 24.26
N ARG A 11 -23.98 -25.55 22.97
CA ARG A 11 -23.08 -25.88 21.86
C ARG A 11 -22.64 -24.68 21.03
N HIS A 12 -23.36 -23.57 21.09
CA HIS A 12 -23.05 -22.33 20.38
C HIS A 12 -23.66 -21.11 21.09
N PRO A 13 -23.20 -19.89 20.82
CA PRO A 13 -23.61 -18.64 21.48
C PRO A 13 -25.11 -18.41 21.53
N GLU A 14 -25.83 -18.76 20.46
CA GLU A 14 -27.28 -18.55 20.38
C GLU A 14 -28.04 -19.35 21.44
N HIS A 15 -27.57 -20.55 21.84
CA HIS A 15 -28.16 -21.27 22.95
C HIS A 15 -28.08 -20.54 24.29
N VAL A 16 -26.97 -19.80 24.52
CA VAL A 16 -26.83 -18.96 25.72
C VAL A 16 -27.87 -17.85 25.71
N ARG A 17 -28.02 -17.15 24.57
CA ARG A 17 -29.00 -16.08 24.41
C ARG A 17 -30.42 -16.58 24.63
N GLN A 18 -30.78 -17.71 24.04
CA GLN A 18 -32.10 -18.32 24.19
C GLN A 18 -32.35 -18.77 25.64
N ALA A 19 -31.36 -19.34 26.33
CA ALA A 19 -31.46 -19.69 27.72
C ALA A 19 -31.74 -18.46 28.62
N MET A 20 -31.06 -17.36 28.35
CA MET A 20 -31.29 -16.10 29.06
C MET A 20 -32.72 -15.55 28.82
N LEU A 21 -33.17 -15.56 27.57
CA LEU A 21 -34.51 -15.10 27.22
C LEU A 21 -35.62 -16.01 27.82
N ALA A 22 -35.35 -17.32 27.97
CA ALA A 22 -36.25 -18.27 28.60
C ALA A 22 -36.22 -18.14 30.14
N GLY A 23 -35.42 -17.28 30.73
CA GLY A 23 -35.36 -17.05 32.17
C GLY A 23 -34.54 -18.12 32.94
N ALA A 24 -33.57 -18.77 32.29
CA ALA A 24 -32.62 -19.63 32.98
C ALA A 24 -31.74 -18.82 33.94
N HIS A 25 -31.51 -19.34 35.13
CA HIS A 25 -30.74 -18.67 36.17
C HIS A 25 -29.24 -18.91 36.02
N VAL A 26 -28.86 -20.08 35.49
CA VAL A 26 -27.47 -20.52 35.28
C VAL A 26 -27.40 -21.33 34.01
N CYS A 27 -26.27 -21.22 33.30
CA CYS A 27 -25.99 -22.16 32.19
C CYS A 27 -24.55 -22.67 32.29
N THR A 28 -24.33 -23.89 31.80
CA THR A 28 -22.99 -24.44 31.60
C THR A 28 -22.63 -24.36 30.12
N ALA A 29 -21.49 -23.75 29.80
CA ALA A 29 -21.05 -23.64 28.43
C ALA A 29 -19.56 -24.04 28.29
N PRO A 30 -19.20 -24.74 27.19
CA PRO A 30 -17.81 -25.01 26.86
C PRO A 30 -17.02 -23.73 26.67
N PHE A 31 -15.72 -23.76 26.96
CA PHE A 31 -14.85 -22.60 26.79
C PHE A 31 -14.87 -22.03 25.36
N SER A 32 -14.96 -22.92 24.35
CA SER A 32 -15.11 -22.50 22.96
C SER A 32 -16.34 -21.62 22.71
N VAL A 33 -17.47 -21.95 23.34
CA VAL A 33 -18.69 -21.12 23.25
C VAL A 33 -18.52 -19.78 23.95
N ILE A 34 -17.87 -19.77 25.13
CA ILE A 34 -17.58 -18.53 25.87
C ILE A 34 -16.67 -17.63 25.03
N LYS A 35 -15.64 -18.19 24.39
CA LYS A 35 -14.76 -17.45 23.50
C LYS A 35 -15.55 -16.80 22.35
N HIS A 36 -16.42 -17.55 21.68
CA HIS A 36 -17.25 -17.01 20.58
C HIS A 36 -18.31 -16.00 21.05
N LEU A 37 -18.74 -16.04 22.32
CA LEU A 37 -19.61 -14.99 22.87
C LEU A 37 -18.90 -13.65 23.00
N CYS A 38 -17.57 -13.68 23.21
CA CYS A 38 -16.74 -12.48 23.28
C CYS A 38 -16.22 -12.03 21.91
N ASP A 39 -16.22 -12.93 20.93
CA ASP A 39 -15.79 -12.62 19.56
C ASP A 39 -16.91 -11.86 18.84
N ASN A 40 -16.68 -10.58 18.60
CA ASN A 40 -17.55 -9.78 17.75
C ASN A 40 -16.79 -9.43 16.46
N SER A 41 -17.12 -10.14 15.37
CA SER A 41 -16.47 -9.95 14.07
C SER A 41 -16.62 -8.51 13.55
N LEU A 42 -17.75 -7.86 13.81
CA LEU A 42 -17.97 -6.47 13.40
C LEU A 42 -17.09 -5.50 14.21
N THR A 43 -16.95 -5.75 15.52
CA THR A 43 -16.07 -4.94 16.36
C THR A 43 -14.61 -5.16 15.98
N ALA A 44 -14.20 -6.40 15.72
CA ALA A 44 -12.83 -6.71 15.28
C ALA A 44 -12.53 -6.04 13.93
N LEU A 45 -13.45 -6.11 12.96
CA LEU A 45 -13.33 -5.44 11.67
C LEU A 45 -13.25 -3.92 11.84
N GLY A 46 -14.16 -3.32 12.62
CA GLY A 46 -14.16 -1.89 12.90
C GLY A 46 -12.89 -1.41 13.58
N THR A 47 -12.34 -2.20 14.51
CA THR A 47 -11.07 -1.87 15.18
C THR A 47 -9.90 -1.94 14.19
N ALA A 48 -9.87 -2.95 13.30
CA ALA A 48 -8.84 -3.08 12.28
C ALA A 48 -8.88 -1.89 11.30
N GLN A 49 -10.07 -1.54 10.79
CA GLN A 49 -10.25 -0.40 9.91
C GLN A 49 -9.88 0.94 10.58
N PHE A 50 -10.25 1.12 11.84
CA PHE A 50 -9.86 2.30 12.62
C PHE A 50 -8.34 2.38 12.78
N TRP A 51 -7.69 1.26 13.07
CA TRP A 51 -6.23 1.18 13.19
C TRP A 51 -5.54 1.55 11.88
N GLU A 52 -5.96 0.94 10.75
CA GLU A 52 -5.46 1.23 9.41
C GLU A 52 -5.60 2.72 9.08
N HIS A 53 -6.80 3.27 9.25
CA HIS A 53 -7.06 4.68 9.02
C HIS A 53 -6.20 5.60 9.89
N THR A 54 -6.05 5.27 11.17
CA THR A 54 -5.21 6.04 12.09
C THR A 54 -3.74 6.01 11.66
N GLN A 55 -3.22 4.86 11.23
CA GLN A 55 -1.84 4.74 10.73
C GLN A 55 -1.62 5.61 9.49
N LEU A 56 -2.57 5.61 8.55
CA LEU A 56 -2.47 6.42 7.34
C LEU A 56 -2.49 7.93 7.64
N MET A 57 -3.26 8.36 8.63
CA MET A 57 -3.36 9.78 9.02
C MET A 57 -2.23 10.27 9.93
N THR A 58 -1.43 9.39 10.51
CA THR A 58 -0.40 9.76 11.49
C THR A 58 1.02 9.50 11.04
N ARG A 59 1.23 8.60 10.05
CA ARG A 59 2.55 8.29 9.51
C ARG A 59 2.86 9.15 8.30
N LYS A 60 4.10 9.60 8.23
CA LYS A 60 4.62 10.32 7.07
C LYS A 60 5.08 9.35 5.99
N VAL A 61 5.05 9.82 4.75
CA VAL A 61 5.57 9.11 3.59
C VAL A 61 7.04 8.75 3.79
N GLY A 62 7.85 9.68 4.31
CA GLY A 62 9.27 9.48 4.58
C GLY A 62 9.59 8.34 5.56
N ASP A 63 8.64 7.98 6.45
CA ASP A 63 8.83 6.89 7.42
C ASP A 63 8.68 5.49 6.78
N VAL A 64 8.09 5.42 5.58
CA VAL A 64 7.68 4.16 4.94
C VAL A 64 8.27 3.99 3.55
N MET A 65 8.64 5.08 2.88
CA MET A 65 9.22 5.05 1.53
C MET A 65 10.48 4.20 1.48
N ARG A 66 10.81 3.69 0.31
CA ARG A 66 12.14 3.17 0.02
C ARG A 66 13.07 4.33 -0.29
N ALA A 67 14.17 4.42 0.45
CA ALA A 67 15.22 5.40 0.16
C ALA A 67 16.00 5.06 -1.13
N GLU A 68 16.00 3.78 -1.53
CA GLU A 68 16.59 3.34 -2.79
C GLU A 68 15.69 3.76 -3.95
N ASN A 69 16.02 4.90 -4.55
CA ASN A 69 15.36 5.42 -5.74
C ASN A 69 16.37 5.42 -6.89
N PRO A 70 16.20 4.60 -7.93
CA PRO A 70 17.07 4.66 -9.10
C PRO A 70 16.82 5.97 -9.84
N VAL A 71 17.85 6.82 -9.92
CA VAL A 71 17.80 8.12 -10.56
C VAL A 71 18.70 8.12 -11.79
N CYS A 72 18.20 8.68 -12.92
CA CYS A 72 18.97 8.95 -14.12
C CYS A 72 18.83 10.39 -14.53
N GLU A 73 19.90 11.01 -15.01
CA GLU A 73 19.77 12.24 -15.75
C GLU A 73 19.14 11.98 -17.13
N THR A 74 18.39 12.93 -17.65
CA THR A 74 17.79 12.82 -19.00
C THR A 74 18.83 12.70 -20.11
N SER A 75 20.07 13.07 -19.84
CA SER A 75 21.25 12.94 -20.72
C SER A 75 21.83 11.51 -20.75
N GLU A 76 21.52 10.66 -19.77
CA GLU A 76 21.99 9.28 -19.73
C GLU A 76 21.30 8.41 -20.78
N THR A 77 21.95 7.29 -21.13
CA THR A 77 21.41 6.36 -22.15
C THR A 77 20.34 5.44 -21.57
N LEU A 78 19.48 4.92 -22.45
CA LEU A 78 18.49 3.91 -22.10
C LEU A 78 19.14 2.68 -21.43
N THR A 79 20.32 2.24 -21.93
CA THR A 79 21.04 1.12 -21.34
C THR A 79 21.40 1.38 -19.87
N THR A 80 21.83 2.59 -19.52
CA THR A 80 22.13 2.96 -18.13
C THR A 80 20.87 2.90 -17.26
N ALA A 81 19.75 3.40 -17.75
CA ALA A 81 18.48 3.31 -17.05
C ALA A 81 18.06 1.86 -16.77
N MET A 82 18.17 0.98 -17.78
CA MET A 82 17.86 -0.45 -17.65
C MET A 82 18.70 -1.14 -16.58
N VAL A 83 20.00 -0.83 -16.52
CA VAL A 83 20.89 -1.37 -15.47
C VAL A 83 20.41 -0.94 -14.09
N LYS A 84 20.15 0.37 -13.89
CA LYS A 84 19.68 0.91 -12.61
C LYS A 84 18.31 0.33 -12.21
N MET A 85 17.37 0.14 -13.16
CA MET A 85 16.08 -0.50 -12.91
C MET A 85 16.26 -1.96 -12.45
N THR A 86 17.19 -2.68 -13.07
CA THR A 86 17.46 -4.09 -12.73
C THR A 86 18.11 -4.22 -11.35
N GLU A 87 19.09 -3.39 -11.04
CA GLU A 87 19.80 -3.38 -9.76
C GLU A 87 18.89 -3.05 -8.59
N SER A 88 18.03 -2.03 -8.76
CA SER A 88 17.04 -1.60 -7.75
C SER A 88 15.85 -2.54 -7.60
N ARG A 89 15.64 -3.46 -8.58
CA ARG A 89 14.42 -4.30 -8.68
C ARG A 89 13.13 -3.49 -8.69
N LEU A 90 13.22 -2.25 -9.14
CA LEU A 90 12.08 -1.38 -9.40
C LEU A 90 11.85 -1.33 -10.90
N GLY A 91 10.62 -1.52 -11.33
CA GLY A 91 10.24 -1.46 -12.76
C GLY A 91 10.22 -0.04 -13.33
N ALA A 92 10.86 0.92 -12.66
CA ALA A 92 10.90 2.32 -13.06
C ALA A 92 12.20 3.00 -12.62
N VAL A 93 12.54 4.11 -13.25
CA VAL A 93 13.64 5.01 -12.89
C VAL A 93 13.13 6.45 -12.90
N THR A 94 13.51 7.20 -11.87
CA THR A 94 13.20 8.63 -11.77
C THR A 94 14.17 9.43 -12.63
N LEU A 95 13.63 10.33 -13.45
CA LEU A 95 14.43 11.17 -14.33
C LEU A 95 14.59 12.57 -13.74
N VAL A 96 15.81 13.06 -13.79
CA VAL A 96 16.14 14.39 -13.28
C VAL A 96 16.81 15.26 -14.36
N ASP A 97 16.67 16.57 -14.19
CA ASP A 97 17.38 17.55 -14.98
C ASP A 97 18.84 17.70 -14.50
N SER A 98 19.62 18.58 -15.16
CA SER A 98 21.01 18.89 -14.78
C SER A 98 21.16 19.56 -13.41
N LYS A 99 20.05 20.01 -12.78
CA LYS A 99 20.01 20.57 -11.43
C LYS A 99 19.62 19.52 -10.39
N GLY A 100 19.28 18.30 -10.82
CA GLY A 100 18.81 17.20 -9.99
C GLY A 100 17.33 17.29 -9.63
N ASN A 101 16.54 18.11 -10.31
CA ASN A 101 15.10 18.18 -10.08
C ASN A 101 14.37 17.07 -10.85
N VAL A 102 13.33 16.49 -10.27
CA VAL A 102 12.50 15.50 -10.92
C VAL A 102 11.76 16.11 -12.11
N VAL A 103 11.92 15.49 -13.28
CA VAL A 103 11.28 15.94 -14.53
C VAL A 103 10.40 14.85 -15.14
N GLY A 104 10.61 13.58 -14.79
CA GLY A 104 9.86 12.48 -15.36
C GLY A 104 10.11 11.16 -14.67
N VAL A 105 9.45 10.14 -15.20
CA VAL A 105 9.67 8.73 -14.87
C VAL A 105 9.75 7.94 -16.17
N PHE A 106 10.62 6.94 -16.20
CA PHE A 106 10.70 5.96 -17.26
C PHE A 106 10.47 4.56 -16.70
N THR A 107 9.53 3.82 -17.27
CA THR A 107 9.05 2.54 -16.74
C THR A 107 9.36 1.38 -17.69
N ASP A 108 9.26 0.14 -17.19
CA ASP A 108 9.31 -1.08 -18.01
C ASP A 108 8.24 -1.07 -19.12
N GLY A 109 7.08 -0.46 -18.86
CA GLY A 109 6.05 -0.27 -19.87
C GLY A 109 6.50 0.66 -20.99
N ASP A 110 7.20 1.75 -20.67
CA ASP A 110 7.76 2.67 -21.65
C ASP A 110 8.84 1.98 -22.47
N LEU A 111 9.73 1.25 -21.80
CA LEU A 111 10.78 0.45 -22.47
C LEU A 111 10.19 -0.50 -23.50
N ARG A 112 9.19 -1.29 -23.14
CA ARG A 112 8.55 -2.25 -24.06
C ARG A 112 7.90 -1.55 -25.23
N ARG A 113 7.15 -0.47 -24.99
CA ARG A 113 6.51 0.32 -26.08
C ARG A 113 7.53 0.90 -27.04
N ARG A 114 8.63 1.45 -26.52
CA ARG A 114 9.70 2.03 -27.35
C ARG A 114 10.45 0.97 -28.15
N LEU A 115 10.84 -0.15 -27.52
CA LEU A 115 11.51 -1.26 -28.23
C LEU A 115 10.64 -1.85 -29.35
N GLN A 116 9.33 -1.96 -29.12
CA GLN A 116 8.39 -2.46 -30.13
C GLN A 116 8.28 -1.51 -31.33
N LYS A 117 8.34 -0.19 -31.10
CA LYS A 117 8.20 0.82 -32.16
C LYS A 117 9.51 1.06 -32.90
N ASP A 118 10.60 1.22 -32.20
CA ASP A 118 11.86 1.77 -32.75
C ASP A 118 12.99 0.73 -32.81
N GLY A 119 12.75 -0.48 -32.27
CA GLY A 119 13.71 -1.59 -32.25
C GLY A 119 14.91 -1.33 -31.34
N GLN A 120 15.98 -2.12 -31.55
CA GLN A 120 17.16 -2.06 -30.65
C GLN A 120 18.02 -0.78 -30.78
N LYS A 121 17.76 0.05 -31.78
CA LYS A 121 18.53 1.28 -32.02
C LYS A 121 18.47 2.25 -30.83
N ILE A 122 17.35 2.23 -30.09
CA ILE A 122 17.13 3.14 -28.95
C ILE A 122 18.02 2.84 -27.75
N LEU A 123 18.65 1.68 -27.68
CA LEU A 123 19.44 1.29 -26.50
C LEU A 123 20.64 2.22 -26.23
N SER A 124 21.18 2.84 -27.27
CA SER A 124 22.28 3.80 -27.20
C SER A 124 21.81 5.26 -27.21
N GLU A 125 20.52 5.51 -27.37
CA GLU A 125 19.97 6.86 -27.33
C GLU A 125 19.81 7.37 -25.89
N THR A 126 19.80 8.69 -25.74
CA THR A 126 19.55 9.32 -24.44
C THR A 126 18.06 9.26 -24.08
N LEU A 127 17.79 9.29 -22.78
CA LEU A 127 16.41 9.30 -22.29
C LEU A 127 15.62 10.50 -22.81
N ALA A 128 16.25 11.67 -22.93
CA ALA A 128 15.66 12.83 -23.56
C ALA A 128 15.33 12.59 -25.05
N GLY A 129 16.18 11.87 -25.78
CA GLY A 129 15.97 11.56 -27.20
C GLY A 129 14.83 10.61 -27.48
N ILE A 130 14.67 9.59 -26.65
CA ILE A 130 13.58 8.61 -26.80
C ILE A 130 12.24 9.10 -26.25
N GLY A 131 12.24 10.14 -25.40
CA GLY A 131 11.08 10.67 -24.68
C GLY A 131 10.63 9.80 -23.52
N PHE A 132 10.07 10.42 -22.51
CA PHE A 132 9.59 9.81 -21.26
C PHE A 132 8.29 10.46 -20.82
N SER A 133 7.66 9.90 -19.78
CA SER A 133 6.47 10.51 -19.17
C SER A 133 6.87 11.71 -18.32
N GLU A 134 6.51 12.89 -18.78
CA GLU A 134 6.73 14.15 -18.05
C GLU A 134 5.67 14.34 -16.95
N GLY A 135 6.04 15.09 -15.90
CA GLY A 135 5.14 15.39 -14.79
C GLY A 135 4.71 14.14 -14.01
N PRO A 136 5.66 13.37 -13.46
CA PRO A 136 5.34 12.17 -12.70
C PRO A 136 4.51 12.53 -11.47
N VAL A 137 3.72 11.59 -10.98
CA VAL A 137 3.04 11.74 -9.70
C VAL A 137 4.10 11.79 -8.61
N THR A 138 4.13 12.89 -7.87
CA THR A 138 5.10 13.11 -6.78
C THR A 138 4.37 13.40 -5.49
N ILE A 139 5.03 13.12 -4.38
CA ILE A 139 4.55 13.45 -3.04
C ILE A 139 5.73 13.89 -2.16
N GLU A 140 5.50 14.87 -1.31
CA GLU A 140 6.50 15.31 -0.35
C GLU A 140 6.76 14.23 0.72
N GLN A 141 8.02 14.09 1.14
CA GLN A 141 8.37 13.12 2.19
C GLN A 141 7.68 13.40 3.53
N ASP A 142 7.33 14.66 3.79
CA ASP A 142 6.63 15.09 4.99
C ASP A 142 5.11 14.94 4.92
N ALA A 143 4.54 14.62 3.75
CA ALA A 143 3.12 14.35 3.58
C ALA A 143 2.68 13.11 4.37
N PHE A 144 1.40 13.02 4.69
CA PHE A 144 0.83 11.85 5.36
C PHE A 144 0.47 10.74 4.36
N LEU A 145 0.46 9.50 4.81
CA LEU A 145 0.16 8.35 3.95
C LEU A 145 -1.25 8.38 3.37
N ASP A 146 -2.21 9.01 4.01
CA ASP A 146 -3.57 9.17 3.47
C ASP A 146 -3.60 10.00 2.18
N GLU A 147 -2.69 10.98 2.04
CA GLU A 147 -2.51 11.73 0.80
C GLU A 147 -1.93 10.85 -0.30
N ALA A 148 -0.94 10.00 0.03
CA ALA A 148 -0.38 9.04 -0.92
C ALA A 148 -1.45 8.07 -1.43
N VAL A 149 -2.31 7.55 -0.54
CA VAL A 149 -3.40 6.64 -0.92
C VAL A 149 -4.39 7.31 -1.88
N LYS A 150 -4.68 8.60 -1.70
CA LYS A 150 -5.52 9.37 -2.63
C LYS A 150 -4.86 9.48 -4.01
N LEU A 151 -3.55 9.76 -4.06
CA LEU A 151 -2.80 9.85 -5.31
C LEU A 151 -2.74 8.50 -6.05
N PHE A 152 -2.51 7.38 -5.34
CA PHE A 152 -2.56 6.05 -5.94
C PHE A 152 -3.90 5.78 -6.64
N LYS A 153 -5.01 6.15 -5.99
CA LYS A 153 -6.37 5.95 -6.53
C LYS A 153 -6.71 6.91 -7.67
N GLU A 154 -6.33 8.17 -7.54
CA GLU A 154 -6.64 9.21 -8.53
C GLU A 154 -5.90 9.00 -9.85
N PHE A 155 -4.62 8.63 -9.76
CA PHE A 155 -3.75 8.48 -10.93
C PHE A 155 -3.59 7.03 -11.40
N GLU A 156 -4.18 6.06 -10.69
CA GLU A 156 -4.10 4.62 -11.01
C GLU A 156 -2.65 4.15 -11.22
N VAL A 157 -1.74 4.59 -10.33
CA VAL A 157 -0.31 4.25 -10.36
C VAL A 157 0.05 3.29 -9.24
N ASP A 158 1.04 2.42 -9.47
CA ASP A 158 1.53 1.47 -8.46
C ASP A 158 2.66 2.06 -7.60
N SER A 159 3.32 3.11 -8.08
CA SER A 159 4.44 3.76 -7.38
C SER A 159 4.41 5.27 -7.58
N ILE A 160 4.82 6.01 -6.54
CA ILE A 160 4.89 7.47 -6.50
C ILE A 160 6.31 7.87 -6.15
N VAL A 161 6.85 8.86 -6.88
CA VAL A 161 8.17 9.43 -6.56
C VAL A 161 8.03 10.33 -5.34
N VAL A 162 8.81 10.03 -4.31
CA VAL A 162 8.88 10.86 -3.10
C VAL A 162 9.95 11.93 -3.30
N VAL A 163 9.61 13.17 -2.97
CA VAL A 163 10.48 14.32 -3.17
C VAL A 163 10.72 15.09 -1.86
N ASP A 164 11.82 15.81 -1.84
CA ASP A 164 12.10 16.90 -0.89
C ASP A 164 12.24 18.19 -1.72
N GLY A 165 11.15 18.93 -1.78
CA GLY A 165 10.97 20.04 -2.73
C GLY A 165 10.89 19.56 -4.18
N GLN A 166 11.96 19.70 -4.95
CA GLN A 166 12.03 19.25 -6.35
C GLN A 166 12.96 18.05 -6.55
N LYS A 167 13.67 17.62 -5.51
CA LYS A 167 14.67 16.56 -5.61
C LYS A 167 14.08 15.21 -5.20
N PRO A 168 14.46 14.12 -5.90
CA PRO A 168 14.00 12.81 -5.54
C PRO A 168 14.63 12.38 -4.20
N SER A 169 13.76 11.96 -3.26
CA SER A 169 14.15 11.48 -1.92
C SER A 169 13.94 9.98 -1.78
N GLY A 170 12.97 9.41 -2.51
CA GLY A 170 12.67 8.00 -2.44
C GLY A 170 11.54 7.60 -3.40
N VAL A 171 11.05 6.39 -3.24
CA VAL A 171 9.86 5.85 -3.95
C VAL A 171 8.92 5.22 -2.93
N LEU A 172 7.64 5.47 -3.08
CA LEU A 172 6.58 4.79 -2.34
C LEU A 172 5.84 3.84 -3.28
N ASP A 173 5.85 2.56 -2.96
CA ASP A 173 5.17 1.51 -3.71
C ASP A 173 3.94 1.05 -2.94
N ILE A 174 2.79 0.94 -3.60
CA ILE A 174 1.52 0.53 -2.98
C ILE A 174 1.64 -0.88 -2.35
N GLN A 175 2.42 -1.77 -2.97
CA GLN A 175 2.66 -3.12 -2.45
C GLN A 175 3.39 -3.12 -1.11
N ASP A 176 4.24 -2.12 -0.86
CA ASP A 176 4.94 -2.01 0.41
C ASP A 176 3.99 -1.57 1.52
N LEU A 177 3.02 -0.71 1.23
CA LEU A 177 1.96 -0.35 2.18
C LEU A 177 1.12 -1.57 2.57
N VAL A 178 0.81 -2.43 1.59
CA VAL A 178 0.07 -3.69 1.84
C VAL A 178 0.90 -4.67 2.68
N LYS A 179 2.19 -4.87 2.36
CA LYS A 179 3.11 -5.75 3.13
C LYS A 179 3.28 -5.28 4.57
N LEU A 180 3.26 -3.98 4.80
CA LEU A 180 3.34 -3.38 6.13
C LEU A 180 2.01 -3.42 6.90
N GLY A 181 0.94 -3.93 6.29
CA GLY A 181 -0.39 -3.98 6.88
C GLY A 181 -1.03 -2.59 7.06
N LEU A 182 -0.59 -1.62 6.26
CA LEU A 182 -1.10 -0.24 6.27
C LEU A 182 -2.25 -0.04 5.28
N LEU A 183 -2.45 -0.98 4.38
CA LEU A 183 -3.58 -1.06 3.45
C LEU A 183 -4.10 -2.49 3.40
N GLY A 184 -5.42 -2.66 3.41
CA GLY A 184 -6.07 -3.93 3.13
C GLY A 184 -5.90 -4.34 1.66
N GLN A 185 -5.99 -5.65 1.38
CA GLN A 185 -5.93 -6.17 0.00
C GLN A 185 -7.07 -5.67 -0.91
N GLU A 186 -8.08 -5.05 -0.34
CA GLU A 186 -9.23 -4.49 -1.06
C GLU A 186 -8.90 -3.17 -1.80
N HIS A 187 -7.69 -2.64 -1.60
CA HIS A 187 -7.23 -1.38 -2.19
C HIS A 187 -6.30 -1.55 -3.40
N LEU A 188 -6.11 -2.81 -3.86
CA LEU A 188 -5.28 -3.19 -5.02
C LEU A 188 -6.08 -3.30 -6.31
#